data_3bd0daed66b902cd8c71b9bb3086cd0b
#
_entry.id   3bd0daed66b902cd8c71b9bb3086cd0b
#
_cell.length_a   1.000
_cell.length_b   1.000
_cell.length_c   1.000
_cell.angle_alpha   90.00
_cell.angle_beta   90.00
_cell.angle_gamma   90.00
#
_symmetry.space_group_name_H-M   'P 1'
#
loop_
_entity.id
_entity.type
_entity.pdbx_description
1 polymer ?
#
loop_
_entity_poly.entity_id
_entity_poly.type
_entity_poly.pdbx_seq_one_letter_code
_entity_poly.pdbx_strand_id
1 'polypeptide(L)'
;MDTSKMIFVFGSNEGGIHGGGAARFAYKERGARWGLSYGHFGQSFAIPTKGFKRILHTTPRVETVTCVGDTLPLTQINDYVRGFIAYARGHPELDFQVTCIGCGLAGLRHQDIAPMFMHAGPNCHFDEKWRPFLGEQDVLGRPRTYWGEG
;
A
#
# COMPACT_ATOMS: atom_id res chain seq x y z
N MET A 1 15.91 -11.44 5.97
CA MET A 1 15.28 -10.35 6.74
C MET A 1 13.96 -10.86 7.30
N ASP A 2 13.77 -10.72 8.60
CA ASP A 2 12.52 -11.14 9.24
C ASP A 2 11.48 -10.02 9.15
N THR A 3 10.42 -10.26 8.40
CA THR A 3 9.33 -9.29 8.19
C THR A 3 8.12 -9.53 9.09
N SER A 4 8.16 -10.55 9.96
CA SER A 4 6.98 -10.99 10.72
C SER A 4 6.41 -9.93 11.67
N LYS A 5 7.23 -8.99 12.12
CA LYS A 5 6.84 -7.91 13.04
C LYS A 5 6.75 -6.55 12.36
N MET A 6 7.06 -6.47 11.07
CA MET A 6 6.97 -5.22 10.33
C MET A 6 5.52 -4.85 10.04
N ILE A 7 5.29 -3.54 9.87
CA ILE A 7 4.00 -3.03 9.42
C ILE A 7 3.88 -3.32 7.92
N PHE A 8 2.89 -4.11 7.54
CA PHE A 8 2.66 -4.54 6.16
C PHE A 8 1.97 -3.43 5.37
N VAL A 9 2.70 -2.80 4.44
CA VAL A 9 2.18 -1.69 3.62
C VAL A 9 1.64 -2.28 2.32
N PHE A 10 0.36 -2.06 2.04
CA PHE A 10 -0.33 -2.72 0.92
C PHE A 10 -1.22 -1.75 0.16
N GLY A 11 -1.47 -2.07 -1.12
CA GLY A 11 -2.40 -1.33 -1.95
C GLY A 11 -3.85 -1.66 -1.61
N SER A 12 -4.65 -0.63 -1.33
CA SER A 12 -6.06 -0.76 -1.01
C SER A 12 -6.93 -0.02 -2.03
N ASN A 13 -8.17 0.21 -1.69
CA ASN A 13 -9.09 1.04 -2.47
C ASN A 13 -9.85 1.98 -1.53
N GLU A 14 -10.39 3.06 -2.08
CA GLU A 14 -11.06 4.09 -1.30
C GLU A 14 -12.36 3.62 -0.63
N GLY A 15 -12.88 2.47 -1.04
CA GLY A 15 -14.02 1.83 -0.38
C GLY A 15 -13.64 0.98 0.83
N GLY A 16 -12.36 0.73 1.05
CA GLY A 16 -11.89 -0.12 2.14
C GLY A 16 -12.27 -1.58 1.99
N ILE A 17 -12.43 -2.06 0.76
CA ILE A 17 -12.81 -3.44 0.46
C ILE A 17 -11.56 -4.29 0.31
N HIS A 18 -11.33 -5.20 1.25
CA HIS A 18 -10.09 -5.99 1.32
C HIS A 18 -10.34 -7.43 0.87
N GLY A 19 -10.92 -7.59 -0.33
CA GLY A 19 -11.40 -8.88 -0.81
C GLY A 19 -10.40 -9.70 -1.63
N GLY A 20 -9.25 -9.16 -2.03
CA GLY A 20 -8.30 -9.88 -2.87
C GLY A 20 -6.85 -9.44 -2.69
N GLY A 21 -5.91 -10.26 -3.17
CA GLY A 21 -4.49 -9.95 -3.20
C GLY A 21 -3.89 -9.61 -1.84
N ALA A 22 -2.98 -8.63 -1.83
CA ALA A 22 -2.31 -8.19 -0.60
C ALA A 22 -3.30 -7.60 0.41
N ALA A 23 -4.38 -6.96 -0.04
CA ALA A 23 -5.40 -6.42 0.85
C ALA A 23 -6.12 -7.53 1.65
N ARG A 24 -6.41 -8.66 1.00
CA ARG A 24 -7.02 -9.80 1.69
C ARG A 24 -6.06 -10.39 2.74
N PHE A 25 -4.79 -10.54 2.38
CA PHE A 25 -3.76 -11.01 3.33
C PHE A 25 -3.67 -10.06 4.52
N ALA A 26 -3.63 -8.74 4.27
CA ALA A 26 -3.57 -7.73 5.33
C ALA A 26 -4.79 -7.81 6.26
N TYR A 27 -5.97 -8.00 5.69
CA TYR A 27 -7.21 -8.12 6.44
C TYR A 27 -7.22 -9.36 7.34
N LYS A 28 -6.77 -10.50 6.79
CA LYS A 28 -6.79 -11.77 7.53
C LYS A 28 -5.64 -11.93 8.50
N GLU A 29 -4.45 -11.40 8.19
CA GLU A 29 -3.21 -11.74 8.90
C GLU A 29 -2.50 -10.54 9.53
N ARG A 30 -2.86 -9.30 9.20
CA ARG A 30 -2.13 -8.10 9.62
C ARG A 30 -3.01 -7.01 10.24
N GLY A 31 -4.25 -7.30 10.54
CA GLY A 31 -5.11 -6.39 11.28
C GLY A 31 -5.70 -5.24 10.47
N ALA A 32 -5.64 -5.27 9.15
CA ALA A 32 -6.35 -4.31 8.32
C ALA A 32 -7.85 -4.42 8.58
N ARG A 33 -8.56 -3.30 8.50
CA ARG A 33 -9.99 -3.25 8.82
C ARG A 33 -10.83 -3.00 7.59
N TRP A 34 -11.90 -3.78 7.47
CA TRP A 34 -12.87 -3.58 6.41
C TRP A 34 -13.53 -2.21 6.53
N GLY A 35 -13.63 -1.50 5.41
CA GLY A 35 -14.19 -0.16 5.36
C GLY A 35 -13.17 0.96 5.61
N LEU A 36 -11.96 0.64 6.06
CA LEU A 36 -10.91 1.62 6.31
C LEU A 36 -9.84 1.53 5.22
N SER A 37 -9.79 2.58 4.37
CA SER A 37 -9.07 2.56 3.10
C SER A 37 -7.63 3.05 3.19
N TYR A 38 -7.31 3.88 4.19
CA TYR A 38 -6.01 4.54 4.29
C TYR A 38 -5.56 4.64 5.73
N GLY A 39 -4.28 4.34 5.98
CA GLY A 39 -3.66 4.54 7.27
C GLY A 39 -3.25 3.26 7.98
N HIS A 40 -2.76 3.44 9.20
CA HIS A 40 -2.19 2.39 10.05
C HIS A 40 -3.29 1.73 10.89
N PHE A 41 -3.52 0.43 10.65
CA PHE A 41 -4.48 -0.38 11.41
C PHE A 41 -3.84 -1.72 11.74
N GLY A 42 -3.78 -2.04 13.05
CA GLY A 42 -3.10 -3.24 13.50
C GLY A 42 -1.64 -3.26 13.05
N GLN A 43 -1.23 -4.32 12.37
CA GLN A 43 0.11 -4.50 11.82
C GLN A 43 0.12 -4.22 10.30
N SER A 44 -0.70 -3.29 9.85
CA SER A 44 -0.79 -2.95 8.43
C SER A 44 -0.93 -1.45 8.21
N PHE A 45 -0.54 -1.01 7.02
CA PHE A 45 -0.78 0.35 6.54
C PHE A 45 -1.36 0.29 5.12
N ALA A 46 -2.58 0.77 4.96
CA ALA A 46 -3.30 0.75 3.71
C ALA A 46 -3.04 2.01 2.89
N ILE A 47 -2.73 1.86 1.60
CA ILE A 47 -2.56 2.99 0.66
C ILE A 47 -3.48 2.77 -0.52
N PRO A 48 -4.52 3.60 -0.72
CA PRO A 48 -5.44 3.42 -1.83
C PRO A 48 -4.77 3.58 -3.19
N THR A 49 -5.06 2.64 -4.09
CA THR A 49 -4.63 2.67 -5.49
C THR A 49 -5.80 2.59 -6.45
N LYS A 50 -6.99 2.27 -5.92
CA LYS A 50 -8.26 2.25 -6.64
C LYS A 50 -9.30 3.06 -5.90
N GLY A 51 -10.27 3.60 -6.64
CA GLY A 51 -11.43 4.25 -6.06
C GLY A 51 -12.48 3.24 -5.63
N PHE A 52 -13.71 3.73 -5.51
CA PHE A 52 -14.87 2.87 -5.24
C PHE A 52 -16.05 3.34 -6.08
N LYS A 53 -17.03 2.49 -6.22
CA LYS A 53 -18.32 2.81 -6.84
C LYS A 53 -19.44 2.17 -6.04
N ARG A 54 -20.64 2.76 -6.14
CA ARG A 54 -21.84 2.21 -5.52
C ARG A 54 -22.76 1.67 -6.61
N ILE A 55 -23.24 0.46 -6.41
CA ILE A 55 -24.14 -0.22 -7.33
C ILE A 55 -25.46 -0.44 -6.61
N LEU A 56 -26.57 0.00 -7.24
CA LEU A 56 -27.92 -0.24 -6.74
C LEU A 56 -28.36 -1.63 -7.19
N HIS A 57 -28.61 -2.51 -6.23
CA HIS A 57 -29.23 -3.80 -6.46
C HIS A 57 -30.71 -3.70 -6.14
N THR A 58 -31.54 -4.25 -7.02
CA THR A 58 -33.02 -4.25 -6.83
C THR A 58 -33.58 -5.65 -6.57
N THR A 59 -32.76 -6.69 -6.74
CA THR A 59 -33.13 -8.09 -6.56
C THR A 59 -32.09 -8.77 -5.71
N PRO A 60 -32.46 -9.55 -4.66
CA PRO A 60 -33.84 -9.84 -4.18
C PRO A 60 -34.47 -8.69 -3.41
N ARG A 61 -33.68 -7.65 -3.07
CA ARG A 61 -34.17 -6.46 -2.36
C ARG A 61 -33.45 -5.22 -2.87
N VAL A 62 -34.00 -4.05 -2.62
CA VAL A 62 -33.37 -2.77 -2.96
C VAL A 62 -32.24 -2.50 -1.94
N GLU A 63 -31.01 -2.44 -2.40
CA GLU A 63 -29.85 -2.08 -1.57
C GLU A 63 -28.75 -1.47 -2.42
N THR A 64 -27.95 -0.59 -1.81
CA THR A 64 -26.76 -0.03 -2.45
C THR A 64 -25.52 -0.75 -1.90
N VAL A 65 -24.72 -1.30 -2.82
CA VAL A 65 -23.48 -2.03 -2.47
C VAL A 65 -22.29 -1.24 -2.93
N THR A 66 -21.30 -1.09 -2.02
CA THR A 66 -20.03 -0.46 -2.36
C THR A 66 -19.10 -1.50 -2.98
N CYS A 67 -18.56 -1.18 -4.14
CA CYS A 67 -17.64 -2.04 -4.89
C CYS A 67 -16.31 -1.32 -5.13
N VAL A 68 -15.27 -2.11 -5.43
CA VAL A 68 -13.98 -1.55 -5.88
C VAL A 68 -14.19 -0.85 -7.22
N GLY A 69 -13.68 0.36 -7.33
CA GLY A 69 -13.75 1.17 -8.54
C GLY A 69 -12.50 1.07 -9.41
N ASP A 70 -12.32 2.08 -10.25
CA ASP A 70 -11.20 2.14 -11.18
C ASP A 70 -9.90 2.54 -10.47
N THR A 71 -8.77 2.25 -11.12
CA THR A 71 -7.44 2.68 -10.67
C THR A 71 -7.39 4.20 -10.57
N LEU A 72 -6.86 4.70 -9.46
CA LEU A 72 -6.74 6.15 -9.24
C LEU A 72 -5.67 6.75 -10.16
N PRO A 73 -5.78 8.06 -10.46
CA PRO A 73 -4.70 8.78 -11.12
C PRO A 73 -3.39 8.70 -10.31
N LEU A 74 -2.25 8.65 -11.01
CA LEU A 74 -0.94 8.58 -10.34
C LEU A 74 -0.70 9.74 -9.38
N THR A 75 -1.19 10.94 -9.72
CA THR A 75 -1.07 12.12 -8.83
C THR A 75 -1.76 11.91 -7.49
N GLN A 76 -2.91 11.25 -7.50
CA GLN A 76 -3.67 10.98 -6.28
C GLN A 76 -3.00 9.88 -5.44
N ILE A 77 -2.51 8.84 -6.09
CA ILE A 77 -1.73 7.79 -5.41
C ILE A 77 -0.47 8.40 -4.78
N ASN A 78 0.20 9.28 -5.51
CA ASN A 78 1.40 9.97 -5.00
C ASN A 78 1.10 10.78 -3.73
N ASP A 79 -0.05 11.44 -3.68
CA ASP A 79 -0.45 12.19 -2.47
C ASP A 79 -0.63 11.25 -1.27
N TYR A 80 -1.24 10.10 -1.47
CA TYR A 80 -1.36 9.10 -0.41
C TYR A 80 0.02 8.56 0.03
N VAL A 81 0.91 8.30 -0.92
CA VAL A 81 2.27 7.82 -0.64
C VAL A 81 3.05 8.86 0.17
N ARG A 82 2.93 10.14 -0.17
CA ARG A 82 3.57 11.23 0.58
C ARG A 82 3.10 11.26 2.04
N GLY A 83 1.82 11.06 2.27
CA GLY A 83 1.27 10.94 3.63
C GLY A 83 1.84 9.74 4.38
N PHE A 84 1.99 8.61 3.72
CA PHE A 84 2.64 7.44 4.31
C PHE A 84 4.09 7.73 4.68
N ILE A 85 4.87 8.36 3.79
CA ILE A 85 6.28 8.69 4.05
C ILE A 85 6.40 9.62 5.27
N ALA A 86 5.52 10.61 5.38
CA ALA A 86 5.48 11.49 6.54
C ALA A 86 5.16 10.73 7.83
N TYR A 87 4.19 9.80 7.76
CA TYR A 87 3.84 8.95 8.89
C TYR A 87 5.03 8.08 9.33
N ALA A 88 5.68 7.41 8.38
CA ALA A 88 6.83 6.55 8.67
C ALA A 88 7.98 7.35 9.28
N ARG A 89 8.21 8.56 8.79
CA ARG A 89 9.25 9.45 9.30
C ARG A 89 8.98 9.89 10.74
N GLY A 90 7.70 10.06 11.09
CA GLY A 90 7.26 10.35 12.45
C GLY A 90 7.30 9.15 13.41
N HIS A 91 7.53 7.94 12.89
CA HIS A 91 7.54 6.70 13.67
C HIS A 91 8.82 5.89 13.42
N PRO A 92 10.01 6.44 13.79
CA PRO A 92 11.27 5.74 13.54
C PRO A 92 11.41 4.43 14.32
N GLU A 93 10.60 4.22 15.35
CA GLU A 93 10.55 2.98 16.12
C GLU A 93 9.85 1.82 15.37
N LEU A 94 9.13 2.12 14.30
CA LEU A 94 8.44 1.11 13.49
C LEU A 94 9.24 0.80 12.22
N ASP A 95 9.17 -0.45 11.81
CA ASP A 95 9.69 -0.91 10.52
C ASP A 95 8.53 -1.24 9.61
N PHE A 96 8.62 -0.83 8.34
CA PHE A 96 7.56 -0.99 7.35
C PHE A 96 8.01 -1.93 6.24
N GLN A 97 7.22 -2.97 6.01
CA GLN A 97 7.39 -3.88 4.87
C GLN A 97 6.57 -3.34 3.70
N VAL A 98 7.21 -2.63 2.79
CA VAL A 98 6.51 -1.99 1.67
C VAL A 98 6.40 -2.98 0.51
N THR A 99 5.17 -3.35 0.17
CA THR A 99 4.88 -4.18 -1.01
C THR A 99 4.85 -3.31 -2.27
N CYS A 100 4.82 -3.96 -3.44
CA CYS A 100 4.69 -3.25 -4.73
C CYS A 100 3.25 -2.76 -4.92
N ILE A 101 2.84 -1.77 -4.14
CA ILE A 101 1.47 -1.26 -4.18
C ILE A 101 1.06 -0.84 -5.59
N GLY A 102 -0.17 -1.15 -5.96
CA GLY A 102 -0.72 -0.78 -7.27
C GLY A 102 -0.21 -1.62 -8.44
N CYS A 103 0.79 -2.47 -8.25
CA CYS A 103 1.42 -3.22 -9.34
C CYS A 103 0.83 -4.63 -9.52
N GLY A 104 -0.15 -4.99 -8.72
CA GLY A 104 -0.91 -6.23 -8.86
C GLY A 104 -2.26 -5.99 -9.52
N LEU A 105 -3.34 -6.09 -8.76
CA LEU A 105 -4.71 -5.96 -9.27
C LEU A 105 -5.01 -4.61 -9.91
N ALA A 106 -4.36 -3.53 -9.45
CA ALA A 106 -4.54 -2.20 -10.05
C ALA A 106 -3.86 -2.05 -11.41
N GLY A 107 -2.93 -2.95 -11.76
CA GLY A 107 -2.31 -3.00 -13.08
C GLY A 107 -1.31 -1.90 -13.38
N LEU A 108 -0.80 -1.21 -12.37
CA LEU A 108 0.18 -0.14 -12.55
C LEU A 108 1.59 -0.69 -12.71
N ARG A 109 2.49 0.13 -13.26
CA ARG A 109 3.86 -0.28 -13.52
C ARG A 109 4.78 0.10 -12.35
N HIS A 110 5.74 -0.77 -12.06
CA HIS A 110 6.74 -0.51 -11.02
C HIS A 110 7.47 0.81 -11.25
N GLN A 111 7.80 1.13 -12.49
CA GLN A 111 8.51 2.36 -12.87
C GLN A 111 7.74 3.64 -12.55
N ASP A 112 6.40 3.56 -12.42
CA ASP A 112 5.56 4.70 -12.12
C ASP A 112 5.29 4.84 -10.61
N ILE A 113 5.31 3.75 -9.86
CA ILE A 113 4.98 3.74 -8.44
C ILE A 113 6.23 3.77 -7.55
N ALA A 114 7.24 2.95 -7.83
CA ALA A 114 8.42 2.85 -6.99
C ALA A 114 9.09 4.22 -6.74
N PRO A 115 9.28 5.09 -7.75
CA PRO A 115 9.91 6.39 -7.53
C PRO A 115 9.15 7.32 -6.58
N MET A 116 7.85 7.08 -6.35
CA MET A 116 7.07 7.86 -5.37
C MET A 116 7.63 7.72 -3.95
N PHE A 117 8.36 6.63 -3.68
CA PHE A 117 8.93 6.32 -2.37
C PHE A 117 10.38 6.77 -2.22
N MET A 118 10.94 7.53 -3.16
CA MET A 118 12.37 7.89 -3.15
C MET A 118 12.79 8.68 -1.91
N HIS A 119 11.87 9.41 -1.26
CA HIS A 119 12.15 10.18 -0.06
C HIS A 119 11.89 9.40 1.24
N ALA A 120 11.54 8.12 1.14
CA ALA A 120 11.34 7.27 2.32
C ALA A 120 12.66 7.04 3.06
N GLY A 121 12.58 6.98 4.39
CA GLY A 121 13.72 6.78 5.26
C GLY A 121 14.10 5.31 5.45
N PRO A 122 15.08 5.04 6.33
CA PRO A 122 15.66 3.71 6.50
C PRO A 122 14.74 2.69 7.18
N ASN A 123 13.63 3.12 7.78
CA ASN A 123 12.66 2.21 8.38
C ASN A 123 11.62 1.68 7.37
N CYS A 124 11.72 2.08 6.10
CA CYS A 124 10.94 1.51 5.01
C CYS A 124 11.79 0.48 4.28
N HIS A 125 11.34 -0.78 4.30
CA HIS A 125 12.01 -1.91 3.66
C HIS A 125 11.18 -2.30 2.44
N PHE A 126 11.78 -2.22 1.25
CA PHE A 126 11.05 -2.37 -0.01
C PHE A 126 11.14 -3.80 -0.55
N ASP A 127 10.16 -4.17 -1.36
CA ASP A 127 10.21 -5.42 -2.11
C ASP A 127 11.47 -5.41 -3.00
N GLU A 128 12.18 -6.54 -3.03
CA GLU A 128 13.41 -6.71 -3.82
C GLU A 128 13.20 -6.35 -5.30
N LYS A 129 11.98 -6.50 -5.81
CA LYS A 129 11.62 -6.12 -7.18
C LYS A 129 11.81 -4.63 -7.46
N TRP A 130 11.82 -3.79 -6.43
CA TRP A 130 11.98 -2.34 -6.58
C TRP A 130 13.41 -1.87 -6.48
N ARG A 131 14.36 -2.75 -6.20
CA ARG A 131 15.78 -2.37 -6.16
C ARG A 131 16.27 -1.67 -7.43
N PRO A 132 15.89 -2.11 -8.67
CA PRO A 132 16.31 -1.41 -9.88
C PRO A 132 15.81 0.03 -9.98
N PHE A 133 14.74 0.38 -9.27
CA PHE A 133 14.12 1.71 -9.34
C PHE A 133 14.54 2.62 -8.19
N LEU A 134 14.89 2.06 -7.04
CA LEU A 134 15.21 2.83 -5.83
C LEU A 134 16.69 2.81 -5.46
N GLY A 135 17.45 1.83 -5.95
CA GLY A 135 18.88 1.75 -5.76
C GLY A 135 19.31 1.33 -4.36
N GLU A 136 20.60 1.50 -4.10
CA GLU A 136 21.24 1.00 -2.88
C GLU A 136 21.23 2.00 -1.72
N GLN A 137 20.92 3.27 -2.00
CA GLN A 137 20.94 4.34 -0.99
C GLN A 137 19.72 5.23 -1.11
N ASP A 138 19.28 5.79 0.02
CA ASP A 138 18.24 6.80 0.03
C ASP A 138 18.82 8.18 -0.34
N VAL A 139 17.95 9.21 -0.36
CA VAL A 139 18.34 10.57 -0.77
C VAL A 139 19.38 11.22 0.16
N LEU A 140 19.56 10.69 1.37
CA LEU A 140 20.59 11.14 2.32
C LEU A 140 21.81 10.24 2.35
N GLY A 141 21.93 9.30 1.41
CA GLY A 141 23.08 8.38 1.33
C GLY A 141 23.04 7.21 2.30
N ARG A 142 21.93 6.97 2.99
CA ARG A 142 21.78 5.85 3.91
C ARG A 142 21.41 4.58 3.14
N PRO A 143 21.92 3.40 3.56
CA PRO A 143 21.62 2.16 2.86
C PRO A 143 20.12 1.87 2.82
N ARG A 144 19.59 1.51 1.64
CA ARG A 144 18.25 0.94 1.52
C ARG A 144 18.29 -0.54 1.81
N THR A 145 17.21 -1.04 2.38
CA THR A 145 17.05 -2.46 2.67
C THR A 145 15.87 -3.03 1.90
N TYR A 146 16.01 -4.28 1.49
CA TYR A 146 15.01 -4.96 0.66
C TYR A 146 14.63 -6.30 1.29
N TRP A 147 13.37 -6.67 1.15
CA TRP A 147 12.83 -7.93 1.63
C TRP A 147 12.37 -8.78 0.45
N GLY A 148 12.28 -10.07 0.66
CA GLY A 148 11.85 -11.02 -0.36
C GLY A 148 12.99 -11.39 -1.32
N GLU A 149 12.62 -12.06 -2.41
CA GLU A 149 13.53 -12.48 -3.46
C GLU A 149 13.13 -11.80 -4.77
N GLY A 150 14.12 -11.30 -5.48
CA GLY A 150 13.96 -10.50 -6.72
C GLY A 150 13.40 -11.25 -7.91
#